data_b86f38b3237bf38012094ccda262f334
#
_entry.id   b86f38b3237bf38012094ccda262f334
#
_cell.length_a   1.000
_cell.length_b   1.000
_cell.length_c   1.000
_cell.angle_alpha   90.00
_cell.angle_beta   90.00
_cell.angle_gamma   90.00
#
_symmetry.space_group_name_H-M   'P 1'
#
loop_
_entity.id
_entity.type
_entity.pdbx_description
1 polymer ?
#
loop_
_entity_poly.entity_id
_entity_poly.type
_entity_poly.pdbx_seq_one_letter_code
_entity_poly.pdbx_strand_id
1 'polypeptide(L)'
;MSNFQVIDRGIVIDEKFPFHELHGKCFHSIENAFQASKLCCAKFDTESLDIIQTLSPLEAKKFGSKSNFKKHKKELDVISWNKMSIQVMKKLLKLRYDNDEKFKKTIEFAKNNQLKLKHFEITGSKSFWGGFYKDCEWKGTNMLGELMQELK
;
A
#
# COMPACT_ATOMS: atom_id res chain seq x y z
N MET A 1 -11.39 0.73 -6.28
CA MET A 1 -10.12 1.41 -6.01
C MET A 1 -9.22 0.46 -5.25
N SER A 2 -8.21 -0.03 -5.93
CA SER A 2 -7.33 -1.07 -5.40
C SER A 2 -5.89 -0.56 -5.33
N ASN A 3 -5.13 -1.06 -4.36
CA ASN A 3 -3.68 -0.84 -4.31
C ASN A 3 -2.96 -1.46 -5.52
N PHE A 4 -3.61 -2.41 -6.18
CA PHE A 4 -3.11 -3.07 -7.39
C PHE A 4 -3.40 -2.28 -8.66
N GLN A 5 -4.14 -1.19 -8.58
CA GLN A 5 -4.44 -0.37 -9.74
C GLN A 5 -3.19 0.38 -10.20
N VAL A 6 -2.89 0.27 -11.49
CA VAL A 6 -1.79 1.01 -12.10
C VAL A 6 -2.17 2.48 -12.24
N ILE A 7 -1.26 3.34 -11.88
CA ILE A 7 -1.40 4.81 -11.96
C ILE A 7 -0.61 5.28 -13.17
N ASP A 8 -1.28 5.93 -14.14
CA ASP A 8 -0.68 6.29 -15.44
C ASP A 8 0.65 7.03 -15.34
N ARG A 9 0.73 8.00 -14.44
CA ARG A 9 1.96 8.78 -14.23
C ARG A 9 2.76 8.28 -13.03
N GLY A 10 2.24 7.27 -12.34
CA GLY A 10 2.84 6.79 -11.12
C GLY A 10 2.81 7.82 -9.99
N ILE A 11 3.46 7.47 -8.91
CA ILE A 11 3.70 8.36 -7.78
C ILE A 11 5.20 8.45 -7.54
N VAL A 12 5.70 9.66 -7.32
CA VAL A 12 7.11 9.91 -7.00
C VAL A 12 7.24 10.08 -5.50
N ILE A 13 8.13 9.31 -4.90
CA ILE A 13 8.35 9.37 -3.45
C ILE A 13 9.10 10.65 -3.11
N ASP A 14 8.51 11.47 -2.24
CA ASP A 14 9.07 12.75 -1.83
C ASP A 14 10.03 12.62 -0.63
N GLU A 15 10.67 13.74 -0.27
CA GLU A 15 11.65 13.81 0.81
C GLU A 15 11.05 13.59 2.21
N LYS A 16 9.73 13.67 2.34
CA LYS A 16 9.03 13.47 3.62
C LYS A 16 8.76 12.00 3.91
N PHE A 17 8.98 11.15 2.92
CA PHE A 17 8.75 9.71 3.06
C PHE A 17 9.80 9.11 4.02
N PRO A 18 9.39 8.19 4.92
CA PRO A 18 10.27 7.72 6.00
C PRO A 18 11.48 6.88 5.55
N PHE A 19 11.47 6.33 4.33
CA PHE A 19 12.58 5.53 3.81
C PHE A 19 13.33 6.33 2.73
N HIS A 20 14.50 6.88 3.10
CA HIS A 20 15.30 7.70 2.19
C HIS A 20 15.77 6.92 0.95
N GLU A 21 15.92 5.60 1.07
CA GLU A 21 16.30 4.73 -0.05
C GLU A 21 15.31 4.81 -1.22
N LEU A 22 14.09 5.23 -0.95
CA LEU A 22 13.02 5.33 -1.96
C LEU A 22 12.82 6.74 -2.50
N HIS A 23 13.49 7.76 -1.91
CA HIS A 23 13.32 9.15 -2.34
C HIS A 23 13.64 9.31 -3.82
N GLY A 24 12.75 9.98 -4.54
CA GLY A 24 12.88 10.21 -5.98
C GLY A 24 12.47 9.05 -6.86
N LYS A 25 12.23 7.87 -6.31
CA LYS A 25 11.77 6.73 -7.09
C LYS A 25 10.29 6.88 -7.46
N CYS A 26 9.94 6.45 -8.68
CA CYS A 26 8.57 6.47 -9.16
C CYS A 26 7.98 5.06 -9.12
N PHE A 27 6.81 4.91 -8.56
CA PHE A 27 6.09 3.64 -8.51
C PHE A 27 4.76 3.75 -9.24
N HIS A 28 4.42 2.74 -10.02
CA HIS A 28 3.20 2.75 -10.83
C HIS A 28 1.96 2.22 -10.09
N SER A 29 2.10 1.81 -8.84
CA SER A 29 0.97 1.44 -7.99
C SER A 29 1.31 1.63 -6.52
N ILE A 30 0.30 1.76 -5.68
CA ILE A 30 0.46 1.81 -4.22
C ILE A 30 1.10 0.52 -3.72
N GLU A 31 0.67 -0.63 -4.26
CA GLU A 31 1.20 -1.93 -3.84
C GLU A 31 2.71 -2.04 -4.05
N ASN A 32 3.21 -1.61 -5.23
CA ASN A 32 4.65 -1.63 -5.49
C ASN A 32 5.42 -0.77 -4.49
N ALA A 33 4.95 0.44 -4.23
CA ALA A 33 5.58 1.35 -3.27
C ALA A 33 5.51 0.81 -1.82
N PHE A 34 4.38 0.22 -1.45
CA PHE A 34 4.18 -0.37 -0.13
C PHE A 34 5.12 -1.55 0.11
N GLN A 35 5.24 -2.44 -0.87
CA GLN A 35 6.16 -3.57 -0.77
C GLN A 35 7.62 -3.12 -0.78
N ALA A 36 7.98 -2.11 -1.57
CA ALA A 36 9.33 -1.53 -1.53
C ALA A 36 9.66 -1.02 -0.12
N SER A 37 8.72 -0.35 0.53
CA SER A 37 8.88 0.12 1.91
C SER A 37 9.10 -1.03 2.89
N LYS A 38 8.35 -2.12 2.72
CA LYS A 38 8.52 -3.33 3.52
C LYS A 38 9.91 -3.94 3.33
N LEU A 39 10.42 -3.96 2.08
CA LEU A 39 11.77 -4.46 1.80
C LEU A 39 12.84 -3.65 2.54
N CYS A 40 12.63 -2.34 2.72
CA CYS A 40 13.56 -1.51 3.50
C CYS A 40 13.67 -1.99 4.95
N CYS A 41 12.58 -2.49 5.53
CA CYS A 41 12.57 -3.06 6.89
C CYS A 41 13.19 -4.46 6.95
N ALA A 42 13.52 -5.06 5.82
CA ALA A 42 14.20 -6.36 5.73
C ALA A 42 15.61 -6.21 5.17
N LYS A 43 16.11 -4.99 5.02
CA LYS A 43 17.45 -4.65 4.54
C LYS A 43 17.78 -5.25 3.16
N PHE A 44 16.82 -5.24 2.26
CA PHE A 44 17.08 -5.57 0.87
C PHE A 44 17.96 -4.49 0.23
N ASP A 45 18.75 -4.88 -0.77
CA ASP A 45 19.66 -3.98 -1.45
C ASP A 45 18.95 -3.07 -2.47
N THR A 46 19.69 -2.09 -2.98
CA THR A 46 19.16 -1.13 -3.96
C THR A 46 18.68 -1.82 -5.24
N GLU A 47 19.37 -2.88 -5.66
CA GLU A 47 18.98 -3.64 -6.85
C GLU A 47 17.59 -4.23 -6.71
N SER A 48 17.27 -4.81 -5.55
CA SER A 48 15.94 -5.36 -5.25
C SER A 48 14.86 -4.26 -5.26
N LEU A 49 15.18 -3.07 -4.75
CA LEU A 49 14.28 -1.93 -4.77
C LEU A 49 14.02 -1.44 -6.20
N ASP A 50 15.02 -1.49 -7.06
CA ASP A 50 14.87 -1.16 -8.48
C ASP A 50 14.02 -2.20 -9.22
N ILE A 51 14.22 -3.48 -8.91
CA ILE A 51 13.43 -4.56 -9.48
C ILE A 51 11.94 -4.40 -9.17
N ILE A 52 11.61 -4.09 -7.93
CA ILE A 52 10.21 -3.99 -7.52
C ILE A 52 9.47 -2.86 -8.23
N GLN A 53 10.16 -1.83 -8.72
CA GLN A 53 9.56 -0.79 -9.54
C GLN A 53 9.02 -1.32 -10.87
N THR A 54 9.62 -2.38 -11.40
CA THR A 54 9.29 -2.95 -12.71
C THR A 54 8.26 -4.08 -12.66
N LEU A 55 7.99 -4.62 -11.48
CA LEU A 55 7.05 -5.73 -11.32
C LEU A 55 5.60 -5.25 -11.44
N SER A 56 4.70 -6.18 -11.83
CA SER A 56 3.28 -5.92 -11.67
C SER A 56 2.93 -5.80 -10.18
N PRO A 57 1.80 -5.18 -9.82
CA PRO A 57 1.41 -5.08 -8.42
C PRO A 57 1.29 -6.45 -7.72
N LEU A 58 0.77 -7.45 -8.41
CA LEU A 58 0.66 -8.81 -7.86
C LEU A 58 2.03 -9.44 -7.63
N GLU A 59 2.95 -9.29 -8.59
CA GLU A 59 4.31 -9.77 -8.46
C GLU A 59 5.05 -9.06 -7.32
N ALA A 60 4.83 -7.75 -7.16
CA ALA A 60 5.38 -6.98 -6.05
C ALA A 60 4.91 -7.53 -4.70
N LYS A 61 3.63 -7.86 -4.58
CA LYS A 61 3.07 -8.48 -3.38
C LYS A 61 3.75 -9.81 -3.07
N LYS A 62 3.96 -10.64 -4.07
CA LYS A 62 4.66 -11.92 -3.93
C LYS A 62 6.12 -11.73 -3.54
N PHE A 63 6.77 -10.72 -4.09
CA PHE A 63 8.16 -10.40 -3.77
C PHE A 63 8.32 -10.02 -2.30
N GLY A 64 7.34 -9.35 -1.71
CA GLY A 64 7.31 -8.99 -0.29
C GLY A 64 6.78 -10.08 0.64
N SER A 65 6.59 -11.30 0.17
CA SER A 65 6.07 -12.41 0.97
C SER A 65 7.13 -13.03 1.87
N LYS A 66 6.69 -13.70 2.94
CA LYS A 66 7.58 -14.45 3.84
C LYS A 66 8.39 -15.50 3.10
N SER A 67 7.78 -16.20 2.13
CA SER A 67 8.47 -17.24 1.37
C SER A 67 9.60 -16.67 0.52
N ASN A 68 9.39 -15.51 -0.09
CA ASN A 68 10.45 -14.87 -0.86
C ASN A 68 11.57 -14.32 0.04
N PHE A 69 11.23 -13.78 1.20
CA PHE A 69 12.23 -13.34 2.19
C PHE A 69 13.10 -14.49 2.63
N LYS A 70 12.50 -15.64 2.92
CA LYS A 70 13.23 -16.86 3.28
C LYS A 70 14.16 -17.30 2.16
N LYS A 71 13.68 -17.26 0.92
CA LYS A 71 14.47 -17.61 -0.28
C LYS A 71 15.71 -16.72 -0.42
N HIS A 72 15.59 -15.42 -0.12
CA HIS A 72 16.69 -14.46 -0.17
C HIS A 72 17.48 -14.37 1.13
N LYS A 73 17.21 -15.21 2.10
CA LYS A 73 17.84 -15.21 3.43
C LYS A 73 17.70 -13.84 4.11
N LYS A 74 16.54 -13.21 3.94
CA LYS A 74 16.20 -11.93 4.55
C LYS A 74 15.16 -12.14 5.65
N GLU A 75 15.23 -11.31 6.67
CA GLU A 75 14.30 -11.33 7.79
C GLU A 75 13.70 -9.96 7.97
N LEU A 76 12.37 -9.90 8.03
CA LEU A 76 11.64 -8.67 8.25
C LEU A 76 11.76 -8.26 9.71
N ASP A 77 12.15 -7.01 9.94
CA ASP A 77 12.02 -6.40 11.26
C ASP A 77 10.53 -6.11 11.49
N VAL A 78 9.84 -7.10 12.04
CA VAL A 78 8.37 -7.06 12.22
C VAL A 78 7.94 -5.93 13.13
N ILE A 79 8.72 -5.65 14.18
CA ILE A 79 8.41 -4.59 15.15
C ILE A 79 8.45 -3.22 14.45
N SER A 80 9.53 -2.93 13.72
CA SER A 80 9.67 -1.69 12.97
C SER A 80 8.60 -1.57 11.89
N TRP A 81 8.35 -2.64 11.13
CA TRP A 81 7.35 -2.63 10.07
C TRP A 81 5.94 -2.40 10.61
N ASN A 82 5.57 -3.05 11.70
CA ASN A 82 4.26 -2.85 12.31
C ASN A 82 4.05 -1.41 12.80
N LYS A 83 5.11 -0.76 13.28
CA LYS A 83 5.05 0.65 13.68
C LYS A 83 4.92 1.59 12.48
N MET A 84 5.53 1.24 11.36
CA MET A 84 5.65 2.12 10.20
C MET A 84 4.56 1.92 9.14
N SER A 85 3.99 0.70 9.05
CA SER A 85 3.15 0.32 7.92
C SER A 85 1.91 1.22 7.71
N ILE A 86 1.24 1.61 8.78
CA ILE A 86 0.07 2.48 8.69
C ILE A 86 0.48 3.87 8.20
N GLN A 87 1.55 4.42 8.75
CA GLN A 87 2.07 5.72 8.34
C GLN A 87 2.53 5.71 6.89
N VAL A 88 3.21 4.64 6.48
CA VAL A 88 3.65 4.45 5.10
C VAL A 88 2.44 4.44 4.16
N MET A 89 1.43 3.64 4.47
CA MET A 89 0.21 3.58 3.65
C MET A 89 -0.48 4.93 3.59
N LYS A 90 -0.59 5.63 4.71
CA LYS A 90 -1.20 6.95 4.77
C LYS A 90 -0.49 7.95 3.85
N LYS A 91 0.85 7.96 3.87
CA LYS A 91 1.65 8.85 3.00
C LYS A 91 1.52 8.47 1.53
N LEU A 92 1.51 7.18 1.20
CA LEU A 92 1.33 6.72 -0.18
C LEU A 92 -0.04 7.10 -0.73
N LEU A 93 -1.08 6.93 0.06
CA LEU A 93 -2.44 7.33 -0.33
C LEU A 93 -2.53 8.84 -0.57
N LYS A 94 -1.86 9.64 0.26
CA LYS A 94 -1.82 11.09 0.08
C LYS A 94 -1.10 11.48 -1.20
N LEU A 95 0.03 10.84 -1.50
CA LEU A 95 0.75 11.06 -2.76
C LEU A 95 -0.14 10.70 -3.96
N ARG A 96 -0.87 9.60 -3.89
CA ARG A 96 -1.81 9.23 -4.94
C ARG A 96 -2.95 10.23 -5.06
N TYR A 97 -3.53 10.63 -3.94
CA TYR A 97 -4.62 11.61 -3.91
C TYR A 97 -4.21 12.93 -4.59
N ASP A 98 -3.00 13.39 -4.32
CA ASP A 98 -2.49 14.64 -4.89
C ASP A 98 -2.12 14.54 -6.38
N ASN A 99 -1.82 13.34 -6.88
CA ASN A 99 -1.26 13.14 -8.22
C ASN A 99 -2.13 12.30 -9.17
N ASP A 100 -3.18 11.67 -8.68
CA ASP A 100 -4.10 10.85 -9.48
C ASP A 100 -5.50 11.46 -9.42
N GLU A 101 -5.86 12.18 -10.48
CA GLU A 101 -7.12 12.94 -10.54
C GLU A 101 -8.35 12.05 -10.44
N LYS A 102 -8.31 10.86 -11.04
CA LYS A 102 -9.42 9.90 -10.94
C LYS A 102 -9.61 9.42 -9.52
N PHE A 103 -8.53 9.11 -8.85
CA PHE A 103 -8.55 8.67 -7.46
C PHE A 103 -9.10 9.78 -6.56
N LYS A 104 -8.60 11.00 -6.72
CA LYS A 104 -9.06 12.17 -5.96
C LYS A 104 -10.56 12.40 -6.14
N LYS A 105 -11.03 12.39 -7.38
CA LYS A 105 -12.46 12.57 -7.68
C LYS A 105 -13.33 11.49 -7.06
N THR A 106 -12.86 10.23 -7.07
CA THR A 106 -13.60 9.12 -6.47
C THR A 106 -13.70 9.27 -4.95
N ILE A 107 -12.59 9.65 -4.30
CA ILE A 107 -12.57 9.91 -2.86
C ILE A 107 -13.52 11.08 -2.51
N GLU A 108 -13.44 12.17 -3.23
CA GLU A 108 -14.29 13.34 -3.00
C GLU A 108 -15.77 13.01 -3.23
N PHE A 109 -16.08 12.26 -4.29
CA PHE A 109 -17.45 11.81 -4.56
C PHE A 109 -18.00 10.99 -3.39
N ALA A 110 -17.22 10.04 -2.88
CA ALA A 110 -17.63 9.22 -1.76
C ALA A 110 -17.89 10.06 -0.51
N LYS A 111 -17.02 11.00 -0.22
CA LYS A 111 -17.17 11.91 0.94
C LYS A 111 -18.37 12.84 0.79
N ASN A 112 -18.56 13.43 -0.38
CA ASN A 112 -19.67 14.35 -0.63
C ASN A 112 -21.04 13.67 -0.61
N ASN A 113 -21.09 12.38 -0.88
CA ASN A 113 -22.31 11.58 -0.86
C ASN A 113 -22.43 10.71 0.38
N GLN A 114 -21.58 10.93 1.38
CA GLN A 114 -21.58 10.20 2.65
C GLN A 114 -21.48 8.68 2.47
N LEU A 115 -20.74 8.25 1.44
CA LEU A 115 -20.51 6.83 1.18
C LEU A 115 -19.28 6.36 1.95
N LYS A 116 -19.40 5.17 2.55
CA LYS A 116 -18.29 4.56 3.27
C LYS A 116 -17.41 3.77 2.31
N LEU A 117 -16.11 4.05 2.32
CA LEU A 117 -15.12 3.33 1.52
C LEU A 117 -14.72 2.05 2.25
N LYS A 118 -14.70 0.93 1.52
CA LYS A 118 -14.31 -0.37 2.05
C LYS A 118 -13.38 -1.08 1.09
N HIS A 119 -12.34 -1.68 1.63
CA HIS A 119 -11.41 -2.51 0.87
C HIS A 119 -11.76 -3.98 1.07
N PHE A 120 -12.09 -4.67 0.00
CA PHE A 120 -12.49 -6.07 0.06
C PHE A 120 -11.27 -6.99 -0.03
N GLU A 121 -11.12 -7.87 0.95
CA GLU A 121 -10.09 -8.92 0.97
C GLU A 121 -10.72 -10.24 1.44
N ILE A 122 -10.48 -11.31 0.69
CA ILE A 122 -10.99 -12.65 1.03
C ILE A 122 -9.92 -13.40 1.84
N THR A 123 -9.48 -12.84 2.94
CA THR A 123 -8.40 -13.41 3.78
C THR A 123 -8.86 -13.80 5.18
N GLY A 124 -10.17 -13.95 5.37
CA GLY A 124 -10.72 -14.32 6.67
C GLY A 124 -11.11 -13.12 7.53
N SER A 125 -11.66 -13.40 8.73
CA SER A 125 -12.23 -12.41 9.62
C SER A 125 -11.21 -11.50 10.31
N LYS A 126 -9.90 -11.78 10.15
CA LYS A 126 -8.80 -11.03 10.76
C LYS A 126 -8.11 -10.08 9.80
N SER A 127 -8.74 -9.76 8.65
CA SER A 127 -8.17 -8.81 7.71
C SER A 127 -7.96 -7.45 8.36
N PHE A 128 -6.74 -6.93 8.29
CA PHE A 128 -6.39 -5.62 8.83
C PHE A 128 -6.70 -4.51 7.83
N TRP A 129 -6.24 -4.66 6.59
CA TRP A 129 -6.39 -3.61 5.57
C TRP A 129 -7.77 -3.53 4.98
N GLY A 130 -8.48 -4.63 4.95
CA GLY A 130 -9.80 -4.71 4.35
C GLY A 130 -10.75 -5.56 5.15
N GLY A 131 -11.54 -6.35 4.45
CA GLY A 131 -12.51 -7.27 5.02
C GLY A 131 -13.49 -7.77 3.98
N PHE A 132 -14.56 -8.39 4.43
CA PHE A 132 -15.61 -8.94 3.59
C PHE A 132 -16.91 -9.07 4.37
N TYR A 133 -18.01 -9.26 3.65
CA TYR A 133 -19.30 -9.52 4.27
C TYR A 133 -19.52 -11.03 4.43
N LYS A 134 -19.93 -11.44 5.62
CA LYS A 134 -20.37 -12.80 5.91
C LYS A 134 -21.64 -12.71 6.76
N ASP A 135 -22.70 -13.37 6.31
CA ASP A 135 -24.02 -13.35 6.97
C ASP A 135 -24.52 -11.92 7.23
N CYS A 136 -24.36 -11.05 6.22
CA CYS A 136 -24.73 -9.63 6.27
C CYS A 136 -23.94 -8.79 7.28
N GLU A 137 -22.85 -9.34 7.84
CA GLU A 137 -21.95 -8.61 8.74
C GLU A 137 -20.59 -8.38 8.11
N TRP A 138 -20.04 -7.17 8.32
CA TRP A 138 -18.68 -6.86 7.91
C TRP A 138 -17.67 -7.53 8.87
N LYS A 139 -16.71 -8.26 8.28
CA LYS A 139 -15.60 -8.87 9.01
C LYS A 139 -14.29 -8.26 8.52
N GLY A 140 -13.51 -7.69 9.42
CA GLY A 140 -12.23 -7.06 9.12
C GLY A 140 -12.15 -5.64 9.64
N THR A 141 -10.93 -5.12 9.78
CA THR A 141 -10.66 -3.78 10.32
C THR A 141 -10.92 -2.67 9.32
N ASN A 142 -10.77 -2.96 8.01
CA ASN A 142 -10.93 -1.98 6.94
C ASN A 142 -10.01 -0.77 7.10
N MET A 143 -8.77 -0.96 7.54
CA MET A 143 -7.84 0.14 7.76
C MET A 143 -7.60 0.96 6.48
N LEU A 144 -7.49 0.31 5.33
CA LEU A 144 -7.29 1.01 4.06
C LEU A 144 -8.47 1.93 3.74
N GLY A 145 -9.70 1.44 3.91
CA GLY A 145 -10.90 2.26 3.72
C GLY A 145 -10.96 3.44 4.69
N GLU A 146 -10.60 3.23 5.94
CA GLU A 146 -10.55 4.29 6.95
C GLU A 146 -9.52 5.36 6.59
N LEU A 147 -8.32 4.97 6.14
CA LEU A 147 -7.29 5.93 5.72
C LEU A 147 -7.72 6.71 4.48
N MET A 148 -8.37 6.06 3.51
CA MET A 148 -8.90 6.75 2.33
C MET A 148 -9.99 7.77 2.72
N GLN A 149 -10.80 7.44 3.72
CA GLN A 149 -11.85 8.32 4.23
C GLN A 149 -11.29 9.61 4.84
N GLU A 150 -10.07 9.57 5.36
CA GLU A 150 -9.40 10.71 6.00
C GLU A 150 -8.69 11.64 5.00
N LEU A 151 -8.56 11.25 3.74
CA LEU A 151 -7.84 12.05 2.73
C LEU A 151 -8.50 13.41 2.49
N LYS A 152 -7.65 14.44 2.38
CA LYS A 152 -8.08 15.81 2.10
C LYS A 152 -6.93 16.68 1.57
#